data_59b93ab43ad5044e769604eaaf5ac337
#
_entry.id   59b93ab43ad5044e769604eaaf5ac337
#
_cell.length_a   1.000
_cell.length_b   1.000
_cell.length_c   1.000
_cell.angle_alpha   90.00
_cell.angle_beta   90.00
_cell.angle_gamma   90.00
#
_symmetry.space_group_name_H-M   'P 1'
#
loop_
_entity.id
_entity.type
_entity.pdbx_description
1 polymer ?
#
loop_
_entity_poly.entity_id
_entity_poly.type
_entity_poly.pdbx_seq_one_letter_code
_entity_poly.pdbx_strand_id
1 'polypeptide(L)'
;MRINGNRFLVIYSGLLTAVMCTVVLTGATSTGKASFQEIDVQRLNLREPDGTLRYGLSSSAHFPGAIIRGEEYPHPRPQAGMLFYNDEGTEVGGLIFAGARDGEGNVSSGGSLTFDRYEQDQIVQIMGLDRRGRQLAGMQVSDRPDRSIAEDFQENAQLDNLPADERRELMRERHAESYYGANRLFVGRNGGGDATLVLNDAAGNPRMVLKVAPEGEASIEFLDDAGEVAHRLAPEVSAQ
;
A
#
# COMPACT_ATOMS: atom_id res chain seq x y z
N MET A 1 59.22 28.34 -34.77
CA MET A 1 57.91 28.33 -35.47
C MET A 1 56.85 28.95 -34.55
N ARG A 2 56.48 30.23 -34.78
CA ARG A 2 55.48 30.90 -33.93
C ARG A 2 54.09 30.50 -34.41
N ILE A 3 53.39 29.71 -33.63
CA ILE A 3 52.00 29.35 -33.90
C ILE A 3 51.18 30.64 -33.70
N ASN A 4 50.46 31.07 -34.73
CA ASN A 4 49.62 32.26 -34.70
C ASN A 4 48.47 32.03 -33.72
N GLY A 5 48.24 32.90 -32.75
CA GLY A 5 47.25 32.72 -31.63
C GLY A 5 45.86 32.29 -32.10
N ASN A 6 45.43 32.81 -33.28
CA ASN A 6 44.14 32.41 -33.88
C ASN A 6 44.12 30.92 -34.33
N ARG A 7 45.23 30.39 -34.86
CA ARG A 7 45.30 28.96 -35.24
C ARG A 7 45.29 28.04 -34.00
N PHE A 8 45.93 28.47 -32.91
CA PHE A 8 45.89 27.73 -31.65
C PHE A 8 44.47 27.69 -31.10
N LEU A 9 43.73 28.82 -31.06
CA LEU A 9 42.34 28.85 -30.61
C LEU A 9 41.39 27.99 -31.45
N VAL A 10 41.55 28.00 -32.77
CA VAL A 10 40.74 27.14 -33.67
C VAL A 10 40.99 25.66 -33.42
N ILE A 11 42.25 25.25 -33.25
CA ILE A 11 42.61 23.85 -32.98
C ILE A 11 42.08 23.45 -31.59
N TYR A 12 42.24 24.31 -30.58
CA TYR A 12 41.77 24.05 -29.22
C TYR A 12 40.23 23.94 -29.15
N SER A 13 39.49 24.87 -29.76
CA SER A 13 38.03 24.80 -29.78
C SER A 13 37.52 23.59 -30.57
N GLY A 14 38.16 23.23 -31.70
CA GLY A 14 37.82 22.01 -32.46
C GLY A 14 38.02 20.74 -31.66
N LEU A 15 39.14 20.62 -30.92
CA LEU A 15 39.41 19.49 -30.05
C LEU A 15 38.43 19.40 -28.88
N LEU A 16 38.13 20.54 -28.25
CA LEU A 16 37.16 20.59 -27.14
C LEU A 16 35.77 20.20 -27.60
N THR A 17 35.34 20.69 -28.77
CA THR A 17 34.04 20.33 -29.36
C THR A 17 34.00 18.85 -29.71
N ALA A 18 35.07 18.28 -30.29
CA ALA A 18 35.12 16.85 -30.59
C ALA A 18 35.06 15.98 -29.34
N VAL A 19 35.78 16.34 -28.27
CA VAL A 19 35.71 15.64 -26.98
C VAL A 19 34.30 15.76 -26.37
N MET A 20 33.70 16.93 -26.39
CA MET A 20 32.37 17.17 -25.86
C MET A 20 31.30 16.38 -26.65
N CYS A 21 31.38 16.38 -28.00
CA CYS A 21 30.53 15.52 -28.83
C CYS A 21 30.70 14.03 -28.55
N THR A 22 31.95 13.59 -28.37
CA THR A 22 32.23 12.16 -28.02
C THR A 22 31.60 11.80 -26.67
N VAL A 23 31.77 12.65 -25.64
CA VAL A 23 31.19 12.42 -24.29
C VAL A 23 29.65 12.41 -24.34
N VAL A 24 29.03 13.34 -25.08
CA VAL A 24 27.58 13.39 -25.24
C VAL A 24 27.06 12.17 -26.02
N LEU A 25 27.71 11.78 -27.11
CA LEU A 25 27.30 10.63 -27.92
C LEU A 25 27.51 9.30 -27.20
N THR A 26 28.63 9.13 -26.47
CA THR A 26 28.88 7.89 -25.70
C THR A 26 28.01 7.81 -24.44
N GLY A 27 27.67 8.94 -23.80
CA GLY A 27 26.73 9.00 -22.69
C GLY A 27 25.27 8.69 -23.09
N ALA A 28 24.88 8.99 -24.34
CA ALA A 28 23.52 8.76 -24.85
C ALA A 28 23.24 7.32 -25.30
N THR A 29 24.27 6.48 -25.46
CA THR A 29 24.14 5.11 -26.00
C THR A 29 24.34 4.00 -24.97
N SER A 30 24.25 4.31 -23.67
CA SER A 30 24.36 3.30 -22.62
C SER A 30 23.10 2.43 -22.56
N THR A 31 22.92 1.54 -23.53
CA THR A 31 21.99 0.39 -23.48
C THR A 31 22.64 -0.81 -22.77
N GLY A 32 23.50 -0.54 -21.80
CA GLY A 32 24.32 -1.57 -21.14
C GLY A 32 23.72 -2.10 -19.85
N LYS A 33 24.00 -3.37 -19.54
CA LYS A 33 23.85 -3.91 -18.19
C LYS A 33 24.86 -3.22 -17.27
N ALA A 34 24.39 -2.66 -16.17
CA ALA A 34 25.22 -2.19 -15.08
C ALA A 34 25.18 -3.22 -13.94
N SER A 35 26.33 -3.48 -13.31
CA SER A 35 26.43 -4.35 -12.14
C SER A 35 26.96 -3.53 -10.97
N PHE A 36 26.24 -3.60 -9.85
CA PHE A 36 26.58 -2.89 -8.62
C PHE A 36 26.66 -3.89 -7.47
N GLN A 37 27.55 -3.66 -6.53
CA GLN A 37 27.56 -4.41 -5.27
C GLN A 37 26.52 -3.83 -4.29
N GLU A 38 26.26 -2.51 -4.36
CA GLU A 38 25.33 -1.80 -3.50
C GLU A 38 24.79 -0.58 -4.26
N ILE A 39 23.54 -0.22 -4.02
CA ILE A 39 22.88 0.97 -4.57
C ILE A 39 22.10 1.66 -3.48
N ASP A 40 22.48 2.91 -3.14
CA ASP A 40 21.74 3.80 -2.27
C ASP A 40 20.87 4.74 -3.10
N VAL A 41 19.56 4.52 -3.06
CA VAL A 41 18.59 5.34 -3.80
C VAL A 41 17.38 5.68 -2.93
N GLN A 42 16.77 6.81 -3.18
CA GLN A 42 15.53 7.20 -2.49
C GLN A 42 14.29 6.62 -3.18
N ARG A 43 14.40 6.33 -4.48
CA ARG A 43 13.35 5.66 -5.27
C ARG A 43 13.95 4.88 -6.43
N LEU A 44 13.44 3.66 -6.64
CA LEU A 44 13.74 2.80 -7.77
C LEU A 44 12.45 2.46 -8.52
N ASN A 45 12.43 2.66 -9.84
CA ASN A 45 11.31 2.32 -10.69
C ASN A 45 11.73 1.25 -11.71
N LEU A 46 10.91 0.19 -11.83
CA LEU A 46 10.97 -0.73 -12.97
C LEU A 46 9.93 -0.28 -13.99
N ARG A 47 10.36 -0.10 -15.25
CA ARG A 47 9.50 0.31 -16.35
C ARG A 47 9.62 -0.64 -17.53
N GLU A 48 8.53 -0.79 -18.24
CA GLU A 48 8.53 -1.44 -19.56
C GLU A 48 9.23 -0.55 -20.59
N PRO A 49 9.61 -1.10 -21.76
CA PRO A 49 10.24 -0.34 -22.83
C PRO A 49 9.40 0.86 -23.34
N ASP A 50 8.10 0.81 -23.23
CA ASP A 50 7.17 1.91 -23.57
C ASP A 50 7.07 2.99 -22.47
N GLY A 51 7.71 2.77 -21.32
CA GLY A 51 7.71 3.68 -20.19
C GLY A 51 6.68 3.36 -19.10
N THR A 52 5.79 2.37 -19.30
CA THR A 52 4.80 1.95 -18.31
C THR A 52 5.47 1.55 -17.01
N LEU A 53 5.04 2.15 -15.89
CA LEU A 53 5.56 1.81 -14.56
C LEU A 53 4.98 0.46 -14.12
N ARG A 54 5.86 -0.47 -13.71
CA ARG A 54 5.49 -1.82 -13.25
C ARG A 54 5.73 -2.02 -11.76
N TYR A 55 6.69 -1.32 -11.23
CA TYR A 55 7.13 -1.47 -9.86
C TYR A 55 7.83 -0.21 -9.37
N GLY A 56 7.55 0.19 -8.15
CA GLY A 56 8.22 1.29 -7.47
C GLY A 56 8.61 0.92 -6.05
N LEU A 57 9.91 0.95 -5.74
CA LEU A 57 10.43 0.92 -4.37
C LEU A 57 10.74 2.35 -3.96
N SER A 58 10.23 2.82 -2.82
CA SER A 58 10.37 4.23 -2.44
C SER A 58 10.53 4.42 -0.94
N SER A 59 11.37 5.39 -0.58
CA SER A 59 11.36 5.99 0.76
C SER A 59 10.06 6.76 0.99
N SER A 60 9.70 7.03 2.24
CA SER A 60 8.49 7.78 2.59
C SER A 60 8.43 9.19 1.95
N ALA A 61 9.60 9.85 1.79
CA ALA A 61 9.68 11.19 1.21
C ALA A 61 9.36 11.24 -0.30
N HIS A 62 9.47 10.12 -1.00
CA HIS A 62 9.26 10.00 -2.45
C HIS A 62 8.19 8.99 -2.82
N PHE A 63 7.38 8.56 -1.82
CA PHE A 63 6.30 7.63 -2.07
C PHE A 63 5.22 8.31 -2.93
N PRO A 64 4.78 7.69 -4.04
CA PRO A 64 3.78 8.30 -4.91
C PRO A 64 2.38 8.25 -4.27
N GLY A 65 1.48 9.07 -4.79
CA GLY A 65 0.04 8.94 -4.60
C GLY A 65 -0.51 7.64 -5.22
N ALA A 66 -1.82 7.53 -5.29
CA ALA A 66 -2.46 6.42 -6.01
C ALA A 66 -2.37 6.66 -7.52
N ILE A 67 -1.92 5.68 -8.28
CA ILE A 67 -1.78 5.78 -9.74
C ILE A 67 -2.81 4.88 -10.41
N ILE A 68 -3.72 5.48 -11.18
CA ILE A 68 -4.76 4.79 -11.93
C ILE A 68 -4.60 5.16 -13.41
N ARG A 69 -4.40 4.18 -14.29
CA ARG A 69 -4.15 4.37 -15.73
C ARG A 69 -3.05 5.41 -16.03
N GLY A 70 -1.99 5.42 -15.20
CA GLY A 70 -0.88 6.34 -15.33
C GLY A 70 -1.15 7.76 -14.81
N GLU A 71 -2.34 8.08 -14.33
CA GLU A 71 -2.69 9.32 -13.66
C GLU A 71 -2.51 9.19 -12.15
N GLU A 72 -1.81 10.16 -11.52
CA GLU A 72 -1.54 10.15 -10.09
C GLU A 72 -2.58 10.99 -9.34
N TYR A 73 -3.26 10.36 -8.38
CA TYR A 73 -4.22 11.00 -7.47
C TYR A 73 -3.58 11.28 -6.11
N PRO A 74 -3.91 12.41 -5.47
CA PRO A 74 -3.44 12.71 -4.13
C PRO A 74 -3.84 11.62 -3.14
N HIS A 75 -2.86 10.92 -2.60
CA HIS A 75 -3.05 9.89 -1.59
C HIS A 75 -1.82 9.87 -0.66
N PRO A 76 -1.83 10.67 0.43
CA PRO A 76 -0.68 10.79 1.31
C PRO A 76 -0.30 9.45 1.96
N ARG A 77 0.93 9.02 1.76
CA ARG A 77 1.49 7.78 2.32
C ARG A 77 2.76 8.11 3.09
N PRO A 78 2.71 8.19 4.43
CA PRO A 78 3.88 8.51 5.24
C PRO A 78 4.84 7.31 5.44
N GLN A 79 4.53 6.16 4.85
CA GLN A 79 5.33 4.94 4.94
C GLN A 79 6.34 4.85 3.81
N ALA A 80 7.38 4.03 4.00
CA ALA A 80 8.21 3.51 2.92
C ALA A 80 7.63 2.19 2.42
N GLY A 81 7.99 1.79 1.19
CA GLY A 81 7.53 0.51 0.66
C GLY A 81 7.68 0.34 -0.83
N MET A 82 6.89 -0.55 -1.37
CA MET A 82 6.85 -0.95 -2.77
C MET A 82 5.41 -0.91 -3.27
N LEU A 83 5.22 -0.46 -4.52
CA LEU A 83 3.93 -0.53 -5.21
C LEU A 83 4.07 -1.36 -6.48
N PHE A 84 3.03 -2.13 -6.78
CA PHE A 84 2.90 -2.96 -7.98
C PHE A 84 1.88 -2.34 -8.92
N TYR A 85 2.19 -2.38 -10.23
CA TYR A 85 1.33 -1.81 -11.26
C TYR A 85 1.05 -2.84 -12.35
N ASN A 86 -0.17 -2.85 -12.88
CA ASN A 86 -0.59 -3.70 -13.99
C ASN A 86 -0.04 -3.19 -15.33
N ASP A 87 -0.45 -3.82 -16.43
CA ASP A 87 0.01 -3.51 -17.77
C ASP A 87 -0.44 -2.13 -18.28
N GLU A 88 -1.40 -1.51 -17.60
CA GLU A 88 -1.93 -0.17 -17.88
C GLU A 88 -1.34 0.90 -16.96
N GLY A 89 -0.40 0.53 -16.09
CA GLY A 89 0.20 1.43 -15.10
C GLY A 89 -0.74 1.80 -13.96
N THR A 90 -1.77 0.98 -13.71
CA THR A 90 -2.66 1.12 -12.56
C THR A 90 -2.10 0.34 -11.36
N GLU A 91 -2.15 0.92 -10.18
CA GLU A 91 -1.79 0.27 -8.93
C GLU A 91 -2.67 -0.98 -8.69
N VAL A 92 -2.04 -2.10 -8.34
CA VAL A 92 -2.69 -3.38 -8.08
C VAL A 92 -2.22 -4.02 -6.77
N GLY A 93 -1.59 -3.26 -5.92
CA GLY A 93 -1.13 -3.67 -4.60
C GLY A 93 0.24 -3.13 -4.23
N GLY A 94 0.71 -3.53 -3.06
CA GLY A 94 2.00 -3.09 -2.56
C GLY A 94 2.40 -3.74 -1.26
N LEU A 95 3.63 -3.47 -0.85
CA LEU A 95 4.17 -3.76 0.48
C LEU A 95 4.57 -2.44 1.12
N ILE A 96 3.93 -2.08 2.23
CA ILE A 96 4.27 -0.89 3.00
C ILE A 96 4.71 -1.28 4.41
N PHE A 97 5.62 -0.49 4.98
CA PHE A 97 6.09 -0.68 6.34
C PHE A 97 6.48 0.65 6.96
N ALA A 98 6.23 0.76 8.26
CA ALA A 98 6.64 1.90 9.07
C ALA A 98 6.80 1.47 10.53
N GLY A 99 7.52 2.26 11.29
CA GLY A 99 7.62 2.07 12.73
C GLY A 99 8.51 3.12 13.35
N ALA A 100 8.14 3.52 14.57
CA ALA A 100 8.90 4.47 15.35
C ALA A 100 8.59 4.33 16.84
N ARG A 101 9.46 4.91 17.64
CA ARG A 101 9.20 5.21 19.06
C ARG A 101 8.87 6.70 19.16
N ASP A 102 7.78 7.04 19.84
CA ASP A 102 7.41 8.43 20.09
C ASP A 102 8.21 9.05 21.24
N GLY A 103 8.01 10.36 21.48
CA GLY A 103 8.72 11.09 22.55
C GLY A 103 8.36 10.62 23.96
N GLU A 104 7.29 9.86 24.14
CA GLU A 104 6.87 9.25 25.40
C GLU A 104 7.40 7.81 25.59
N GLY A 105 8.11 7.29 24.58
CA GLY A 105 8.67 5.94 24.58
C GLY A 105 7.72 4.86 24.06
N ASN A 106 6.49 5.20 23.61
CA ASN A 106 5.58 4.23 23.03
C ASN A 106 6.08 3.77 21.66
N VAL A 107 5.95 2.47 21.39
CA VAL A 107 6.33 1.87 20.12
C VAL A 107 5.11 1.72 19.21
N SER A 108 5.28 2.09 17.95
CA SER A 108 4.37 1.74 16.86
C SER A 108 5.18 1.13 15.72
N SER A 109 4.81 -0.04 15.24
CA SER A 109 5.49 -0.73 14.14
C SER A 109 4.47 -1.54 13.36
N GLY A 110 4.69 -1.68 12.06
CA GLY A 110 3.85 -2.55 11.26
C GLY A 110 4.12 -2.46 9.77
N GLY A 111 3.51 -3.38 9.06
CA GLY A 111 3.50 -3.41 7.62
C GLY A 111 2.36 -4.25 7.08
N SER A 112 2.11 -4.10 5.79
CA SER A 112 1.13 -4.93 5.08
C SER A 112 1.55 -5.18 3.64
N LEU A 113 1.25 -6.39 3.17
CA LEU A 113 1.27 -6.77 1.76
C LEU A 113 -0.17 -6.82 1.27
N THR A 114 -0.45 -6.13 0.17
CA THR A 114 -1.80 -6.02 -0.40
C THR A 114 -1.83 -6.48 -1.85
N PHE A 115 -3.02 -6.97 -2.26
CA PHE A 115 -3.41 -7.19 -3.64
C PHE A 115 -4.77 -6.52 -3.84
N ASP A 116 -4.86 -5.69 -4.86
CA ASP A 116 -6.01 -4.83 -5.09
C ASP A 116 -6.92 -5.41 -6.18
N ARG A 117 -8.20 -5.07 -6.14
CA ARG A 117 -9.10 -5.28 -7.27
C ARG A 117 -8.72 -4.30 -8.39
N TYR A 118 -9.00 -4.67 -9.63
CA TYR A 118 -8.79 -3.80 -10.80
C TYR A 118 -9.40 -2.40 -10.57
N GLU A 119 -8.57 -1.37 -10.65
CA GLU A 119 -8.91 0.04 -10.37
C GLU A 119 -9.65 0.27 -9.04
N GLN A 120 -9.36 -0.54 -8.03
CA GLN A 120 -10.02 -0.45 -6.72
C GLN A 120 -9.01 -0.74 -5.59
N ASP A 121 -9.47 -0.74 -4.37
CA ASP A 121 -8.67 -0.97 -3.16
C ASP A 121 -8.46 -2.47 -2.88
N GLN A 122 -7.78 -2.79 -1.78
CA GLN A 122 -7.31 -4.13 -1.43
C GLN A 122 -8.44 -5.14 -1.28
N ILE A 123 -8.37 -6.25 -2.05
CA ILE A 123 -9.21 -7.44 -1.86
C ILE A 123 -8.54 -8.45 -0.91
N VAL A 124 -7.21 -8.45 -0.85
CA VAL A 124 -6.43 -9.24 0.11
C VAL A 124 -5.40 -8.34 0.78
N GLN A 125 -5.32 -8.44 2.11
CA GLN A 125 -4.29 -7.77 2.90
C GLN A 125 -3.70 -8.76 3.91
N ILE A 126 -2.38 -8.95 3.90
CA ILE A 126 -1.63 -9.63 4.95
C ILE A 126 -0.95 -8.54 5.77
N MET A 127 -1.17 -8.52 7.09
CA MET A 127 -0.70 -7.43 7.94
C MET A 127 -0.10 -7.91 9.26
N GLY A 128 0.84 -7.12 9.76
CA GLY A 128 1.35 -7.23 11.13
C GLY A 128 1.49 -5.83 11.72
N LEU A 129 0.80 -5.58 12.82
CA LEU A 129 0.76 -4.27 13.49
C LEU A 129 1.03 -4.44 14.97
N ASP A 130 1.89 -3.58 15.52
CA ASP A 130 2.08 -3.41 16.95
C ASP A 130 1.90 -1.93 17.29
N ARG A 131 0.91 -1.62 18.11
CA ARG A 131 0.63 -0.26 18.56
C ARG A 131 0.51 -0.24 20.07
N ARG A 132 1.51 0.30 20.74
CA ARG A 132 1.57 0.42 22.20
C ARG A 132 1.34 -0.93 22.91
N GLY A 133 1.96 -2.01 22.40
CA GLY A 133 1.83 -3.36 22.92
C GLY A 133 0.56 -4.12 22.50
N ARG A 134 -0.35 -3.49 21.76
CA ARG A 134 -1.49 -4.18 21.13
C ARG A 134 -1.10 -4.69 19.76
N GLN A 135 -1.06 -5.99 19.62
CA GLN A 135 -0.66 -6.66 18.40
C GLN A 135 -1.89 -7.15 17.63
N LEU A 136 -1.91 -6.87 16.33
CA LEU A 136 -2.84 -7.44 15.35
C LEU A 136 -2.00 -8.05 14.22
N ALA A 137 -2.22 -9.30 13.87
CA ALA A 137 -1.51 -9.94 12.78
C ALA A 137 -2.40 -10.96 12.08
N GLY A 138 -2.46 -10.91 10.76
CA GLY A 138 -3.32 -11.84 10.04
C GLY A 138 -3.50 -11.49 8.58
N MET A 139 -4.45 -12.19 7.97
CA MET A 139 -4.91 -11.96 6.61
C MET A 139 -6.38 -11.53 6.62
N GLN A 140 -6.70 -10.54 5.82
CA GLN A 140 -8.05 -10.04 5.57
C GLN A 140 -8.40 -10.21 4.09
N VAL A 141 -9.65 -10.60 3.82
CA VAL A 141 -10.24 -10.61 2.48
C VAL A 141 -11.45 -9.69 2.47
N SER A 142 -11.56 -8.85 1.45
CA SER A 142 -12.63 -7.84 1.34
C SER A 142 -13.28 -7.88 -0.03
N ASP A 143 -14.58 -7.69 -0.07
CA ASP A 143 -15.28 -7.30 -1.31
C ASP A 143 -15.03 -5.81 -1.56
N ARG A 144 -14.95 -5.42 -2.82
CA ARG A 144 -14.82 -4.04 -3.26
C ARG A 144 -15.88 -3.71 -4.29
N PRO A 145 -16.34 -2.44 -4.36
CA PRO A 145 -17.38 -2.03 -5.30
C PRO A 145 -16.91 -2.15 -6.75
N ASP A 146 -17.89 -2.21 -7.68
CA ASP A 146 -17.64 -2.36 -9.11
C ASP A 146 -17.59 -1.00 -9.82
N ARG A 147 -16.70 -0.11 -9.31
CA ARG A 147 -16.40 1.18 -9.90
C ARG A 147 -14.93 1.50 -9.70
N SER A 148 -14.40 2.49 -10.43
CA SER A 148 -13.02 2.92 -10.25
C SER A 148 -12.86 3.72 -8.92
N ILE A 149 -11.80 3.46 -8.16
CA ILE A 149 -11.43 4.25 -6.98
C ILE A 149 -11.09 5.71 -7.35
N ALA A 150 -10.79 5.99 -8.62
CA ALA A 150 -10.61 7.36 -9.11
C ALA A 150 -11.87 8.22 -8.90
N GLU A 151 -13.06 7.61 -8.98
CA GLU A 151 -14.33 8.29 -8.67
C GLU A 151 -14.37 8.71 -7.19
N ASP A 152 -13.94 7.80 -6.28
CA ASP A 152 -13.88 8.10 -4.85
C ASP A 152 -12.89 9.24 -4.54
N PHE A 153 -11.74 9.31 -5.22
CA PHE A 153 -10.80 10.42 -5.06
C PHE A 153 -11.37 11.75 -5.52
N GLN A 154 -12.10 11.77 -6.65
CA GLN A 154 -12.75 12.97 -7.17
C GLN A 154 -13.89 13.45 -6.25
N GLU A 155 -14.72 12.53 -5.78
CA GLU A 155 -15.78 12.83 -4.83
C GLU A 155 -15.22 13.33 -3.48
N ASN A 156 -14.20 12.67 -2.93
CA ASN A 156 -13.59 13.07 -1.67
C ASN A 156 -12.99 14.48 -1.76
N ALA A 157 -12.39 14.87 -2.89
CA ALA A 157 -11.92 16.24 -3.11
C ALA A 157 -13.06 17.28 -3.07
N GLN A 158 -14.29 16.89 -3.45
CA GLN A 158 -15.46 17.75 -3.31
C GLN A 158 -15.95 17.81 -1.87
N LEU A 159 -15.88 16.67 -1.12
CA LEU A 159 -16.27 16.61 0.28
C LEU A 159 -15.39 17.48 1.20
N ASP A 160 -14.14 17.73 0.82
CA ASP A 160 -13.24 18.62 1.57
C ASP A 160 -13.76 20.07 1.64
N ASN A 161 -14.68 20.46 0.75
CA ASN A 161 -15.34 21.75 0.74
C ASN A 161 -16.60 21.81 1.62
N LEU A 162 -17.08 20.66 2.15
CA LEU A 162 -18.24 20.62 3.04
C LEU A 162 -17.88 20.98 4.48
N PRO A 163 -18.84 21.52 5.27
CA PRO A 163 -18.71 21.62 6.70
C PRO A 163 -18.33 20.27 7.34
N ALA A 164 -17.52 20.30 8.41
CA ALA A 164 -16.95 19.09 9.01
C ALA A 164 -18.01 18.13 9.60
N ASP A 165 -19.15 18.64 10.00
CA ASP A 165 -20.30 17.87 10.50
C ASP A 165 -21.05 17.16 9.36
N GLU A 166 -21.35 17.86 8.27
CA GLU A 166 -21.98 17.26 7.08
C GLU A 166 -21.08 16.17 6.46
N ARG A 167 -19.78 16.44 6.35
CA ARG A 167 -18.82 15.45 5.88
C ARG A 167 -18.80 14.20 6.76
N ARG A 168 -18.80 14.36 8.10
CA ARG A 168 -18.82 13.22 9.04
C ARG A 168 -20.09 12.40 8.93
N GLU A 169 -21.24 13.03 8.72
CA GLU A 169 -22.52 12.35 8.56
C GLU A 169 -22.51 11.51 7.29
N LEU A 170 -22.15 12.10 6.14
CA LEU A 170 -22.06 11.40 4.86
C LEU A 170 -21.08 10.23 4.89
N MET A 171 -19.91 10.41 5.52
CA MET A 171 -18.94 9.32 5.67
C MET A 171 -19.49 8.19 6.55
N ARG A 172 -20.32 8.49 7.55
CA ARG A 172 -20.98 7.49 8.40
C ARG A 172 -22.03 6.71 7.61
N GLU A 173 -22.85 7.38 6.81
CA GLU A 173 -23.85 6.76 5.93
C GLU A 173 -23.17 5.83 4.92
N ARG A 174 -22.15 6.29 4.22
CA ARG A 174 -21.35 5.47 3.28
C ARG A 174 -20.76 4.23 3.94
N HIS A 175 -20.29 4.35 5.17
CA HIS A 175 -19.74 3.21 5.93
C HIS A 175 -20.82 2.20 6.29
N ALA A 176 -22.02 2.66 6.71
CA ALA A 176 -23.16 1.82 7.05
C ALA A 176 -23.71 1.08 5.82
N GLU A 177 -23.63 1.67 4.64
CA GLU A 177 -24.07 1.07 3.37
C GLU A 177 -23.00 0.19 2.68
N SER A 178 -21.86 -0.04 3.33
CA SER A 178 -20.72 -0.74 2.73
C SER A 178 -20.26 -0.14 1.39
N TYR A 179 -20.40 1.18 1.24
CA TYR A 179 -20.08 1.93 0.02
C TYR A 179 -18.67 1.64 -0.51
N TYR A 180 -17.70 1.48 0.39
CA TYR A 180 -16.31 1.16 0.07
C TYR A 180 -16.03 -0.35 0.04
N GLY A 181 -17.07 -1.18 0.14
CA GLY A 181 -16.98 -2.63 0.24
C GLY A 181 -17.02 -3.14 1.67
N ALA A 182 -16.93 -4.45 1.83
CA ALA A 182 -17.11 -5.14 3.11
C ALA A 182 -16.01 -6.16 3.36
N ASN A 183 -15.54 -6.25 4.60
CA ASN A 183 -14.68 -7.35 5.01
C ASN A 183 -15.47 -8.66 5.01
N ARG A 184 -14.91 -9.70 4.37
CA ARG A 184 -15.53 -11.03 4.25
C ARG A 184 -14.86 -12.06 5.15
N LEU A 185 -13.58 -11.91 5.39
CA LEU A 185 -12.80 -12.85 6.19
C LEU A 185 -11.67 -12.12 6.91
N PHE A 186 -11.44 -12.51 8.15
CA PHE A 186 -10.18 -12.26 8.86
C PHE A 186 -9.70 -13.58 9.48
N VAL A 187 -8.43 -13.89 9.32
CA VAL A 187 -7.76 -14.99 10.01
C VAL A 187 -6.45 -14.51 10.60
N GLY A 188 -6.23 -14.74 11.88
CA GLY A 188 -5.02 -14.30 12.56
C GLY A 188 -5.18 -14.12 14.05
N ARG A 189 -4.27 -13.32 14.62
CA ARG A 189 -4.33 -12.86 16.00
C ARG A 189 -5.02 -11.49 16.05
N ASN A 190 -6.13 -11.38 16.77
CA ASN A 190 -6.84 -10.12 16.95
C ASN A 190 -6.18 -9.21 18.00
N GLY A 191 -6.66 -7.95 18.12
CA GLY A 191 -6.12 -6.98 19.07
C GLY A 191 -6.37 -7.33 20.55
N GLY A 192 -7.26 -8.27 20.83
CA GLY A 192 -7.53 -8.83 22.17
C GLY A 192 -6.57 -9.95 22.55
N GLY A 193 -5.85 -10.52 21.58
CA GLY A 193 -4.91 -11.63 21.81
C GLY A 193 -5.42 -12.98 21.35
N ASP A 194 -6.67 -13.09 20.92
CA ASP A 194 -7.22 -14.36 20.45
C ASP A 194 -6.63 -14.74 19.08
N ALA A 195 -6.35 -16.02 18.88
CA ALA A 195 -6.22 -16.60 17.55
C ALA A 195 -7.63 -16.82 17.00
N THR A 196 -7.96 -16.21 15.83
CA THR A 196 -9.34 -16.16 15.36
C THR A 196 -9.47 -16.32 13.85
N LEU A 197 -10.60 -16.90 13.43
CA LEU A 197 -11.13 -16.85 12.08
C LEU A 197 -12.53 -16.24 12.16
N VAL A 198 -12.76 -15.14 11.49
CA VAL A 198 -14.06 -14.47 11.39
C VAL A 198 -14.54 -14.53 9.95
N LEU A 199 -15.77 -14.99 9.75
CA LEU A 199 -16.47 -15.03 8.47
C LEU A 199 -17.67 -14.09 8.53
N ASN A 200 -17.74 -13.18 7.55
CA ASN A 200 -18.78 -12.16 7.46
C ASN A 200 -19.70 -12.40 6.24
N ASP A 201 -20.93 -11.91 6.35
CA ASP A 201 -21.83 -11.83 5.19
C ASP A 201 -21.39 -10.73 4.19
N ALA A 202 -22.16 -10.55 3.11
CA ALA A 202 -21.83 -9.56 2.07
C ALA A 202 -21.93 -8.11 2.54
N ALA A 203 -22.64 -7.87 3.64
CA ALA A 203 -22.72 -6.55 4.28
C ALA A 203 -21.56 -6.29 5.27
N GLY A 204 -20.72 -7.30 5.53
CA GLY A 204 -19.60 -7.22 6.48
C GLY A 204 -19.96 -7.57 7.90
N ASN A 205 -21.18 -8.06 8.16
CA ASN A 205 -21.59 -8.47 9.50
C ASN A 205 -21.01 -9.84 9.84
N PRO A 206 -20.37 -10.03 11.00
CA PRO A 206 -19.88 -11.34 11.43
C PRO A 206 -21.02 -12.35 11.55
N ARG A 207 -20.81 -13.55 10.99
CA ARG A 207 -21.76 -14.66 11.03
C ARG A 207 -21.19 -15.90 11.69
N MET A 208 -19.89 -16.09 11.62
CA MET A 208 -19.19 -17.20 12.26
C MET A 208 -17.84 -16.71 12.79
N VAL A 209 -17.54 -17.10 14.03
CA VAL A 209 -16.26 -16.84 14.68
C VAL A 209 -15.71 -18.14 15.26
N LEU A 210 -14.51 -18.54 14.80
CA LEU A 210 -13.70 -19.56 15.47
C LEU A 210 -12.64 -18.81 16.25
N LYS A 211 -12.46 -19.14 17.53
CA LYS A 211 -11.42 -18.51 18.34
C LYS A 211 -10.80 -19.44 19.37
N VAL A 212 -9.55 -19.16 19.67
CA VAL A 212 -8.84 -19.69 20.85
C VAL A 212 -8.33 -18.46 21.62
N ALA A 213 -8.84 -18.31 22.84
CA ALA A 213 -8.41 -17.25 23.74
C ALA A 213 -6.96 -17.47 24.23
N PRO A 214 -6.24 -16.42 24.71
CA PRO A 214 -4.88 -16.56 25.23
C PRO A 214 -4.75 -17.62 26.34
N GLU A 215 -5.80 -17.81 27.14
CA GLU A 215 -5.87 -18.78 28.23
C GLU A 215 -6.16 -20.21 27.76
N GLY A 216 -6.41 -20.42 26.44
CA GLY A 216 -6.62 -21.72 25.80
C GLY A 216 -8.10 -22.10 25.61
N GLU A 217 -9.04 -21.26 25.99
CA GLU A 217 -10.47 -21.51 25.72
C GLU A 217 -10.75 -21.46 24.22
N ALA A 218 -11.30 -22.56 23.68
CA ALA A 218 -11.67 -22.67 22.28
C ALA A 218 -13.19 -22.63 22.09
N SER A 219 -13.66 -21.91 21.04
CA SER A 219 -15.08 -21.91 20.67
C SER A 219 -15.31 -21.68 19.17
N ILE A 220 -16.49 -22.15 18.71
CA ILE A 220 -17.10 -21.78 17.45
C ILE A 220 -18.41 -21.07 17.76
N GLU A 221 -18.60 -19.87 17.31
CA GLU A 221 -19.79 -19.06 17.56
C GLU A 221 -20.49 -18.74 16.24
N PHE A 222 -21.81 -18.92 16.21
CA PHE A 222 -22.69 -18.50 15.13
C PHE A 222 -23.48 -17.28 15.61
N LEU A 223 -23.49 -16.21 14.81
CA LEU A 223 -24.09 -14.95 15.18
C LEU A 223 -25.36 -14.70 14.34
N ASP A 224 -26.35 -14.10 14.96
CA ASP A 224 -27.59 -13.65 14.32
C ASP A 224 -27.42 -12.29 13.59
N ASP A 225 -28.53 -11.74 13.09
CA ASP A 225 -28.53 -10.48 12.35
C ASP A 225 -28.24 -9.26 13.27
N ALA A 226 -28.40 -9.40 14.58
CA ALA A 226 -28.07 -8.39 15.56
C ALA A 226 -26.59 -8.46 16.01
N GLY A 227 -25.84 -9.49 15.55
CA GLY A 227 -24.47 -9.75 15.98
C GLY A 227 -24.36 -10.44 17.33
N GLU A 228 -25.48 -10.96 17.85
CA GLU A 228 -25.53 -11.71 19.10
C GLU A 228 -25.24 -13.20 18.85
N VAL A 229 -24.65 -13.87 19.84
CA VAL A 229 -24.34 -15.30 19.73
C VAL A 229 -25.62 -16.13 19.78
N ALA A 230 -26.07 -16.61 18.63
CA ALA A 230 -27.24 -17.49 18.49
C ALA A 230 -26.92 -18.93 18.89
N HIS A 231 -25.69 -19.42 18.62
CA HIS A 231 -25.25 -20.75 18.98
C HIS A 231 -23.75 -20.76 19.23
N ARG A 232 -23.32 -21.58 20.24
CA ARG A 232 -21.89 -21.75 20.56
C ARG A 232 -21.55 -23.22 20.74
N LEU A 233 -20.48 -23.63 20.08
CA LEU A 233 -19.82 -24.91 20.32
C LEU A 233 -18.52 -24.67 21.09
N ALA A 234 -18.33 -25.37 22.17
CA ALA A 234 -17.11 -25.36 22.96
C ALA A 234 -16.81 -26.77 23.49
N PRO A 235 -15.54 -27.10 23.78
CA PRO A 235 -15.22 -28.35 24.41
C PRO A 235 -15.98 -28.52 25.75
N GLU A 236 -16.48 -29.71 26.03
CA GLU A 236 -17.00 -30.02 27.36
C GLU A 236 -15.85 -29.95 28.37
N VAL A 237 -16.01 -29.14 29.41
CA VAL A 237 -15.08 -29.12 30.54
C VAL A 237 -15.34 -30.40 31.32
N SER A 238 -14.51 -31.43 31.14
CA SER A 238 -14.54 -32.62 32.01
C SER A 238 -14.20 -32.11 33.43
N ALA A 239 -15.18 -32.20 34.34
CA ALA A 239 -14.92 -31.96 35.75
C ALA A 239 -13.90 -33.01 36.22
N GLN A 240 -12.71 -32.58 36.63
CA GLN A 240 -11.71 -33.40 37.33
C GLN A 240 -12.01 -33.43 38.80
#